data_30f009e230fa0131835fe572fb02ae3c
#
_entry.id   30f009e230fa0131835fe572fb02ae3c
#
_cell.length_a   1.000
_cell.length_b   1.000
_cell.length_c   1.000
_cell.angle_alpha   90.00
_cell.angle_beta   90.00
_cell.angle_gamma   90.00
#
_symmetry.space_group_name_H-M   'P 1'
#
loop_
_entity.id
_entity.type
_entity.pdbx_description
1 polymer ?
#
loop_
_entity_poly.entity_id
_entity_poly.type
_entity_poly.pdbx_seq_one_letter_code
_entity_poly.pdbx_strand_id
1 'polypeptide(L)'
;YIVQISTEQQFIPNVAVPQNPTDWKTLTPHLDHFRELYGVDPQVVVADAGYGSAENYRELAARGATAYVKYNTFDREQKRPRKDSALDTTDFVYDGETDSYTCPAGQTLAPFGVRRSHGQELRIYEAEDCTACPLKARCCPKYATRRLHVNDDVEGYRQQARELLNSPPGLEYRSRRMIEVESVF
;
A
#
# COMPACT_ATOMS: atom_id res chain seq x y z
N TYR A 1 -16.31 -10.69 -15.71
CA TYR A 1 -16.36 -11.38 -14.40
C TYR A 1 -14.96 -11.53 -13.88
N ILE A 2 -14.75 -11.29 -12.59
CA ILE A 2 -13.51 -11.57 -11.89
C ILE A 2 -13.72 -12.89 -11.16
N VAL A 3 -12.81 -13.85 -11.33
CA VAL A 3 -12.77 -15.05 -10.50
C VAL A 3 -11.70 -14.85 -9.45
N GLN A 4 -12.09 -14.94 -8.19
CA GLN A 4 -11.18 -14.82 -7.06
C GLN A 4 -10.91 -16.22 -6.49
N ILE A 5 -9.64 -16.56 -6.38
CA ILE A 5 -9.20 -17.88 -5.94
C ILE A 5 -8.19 -17.68 -4.81
N SER A 6 -8.35 -18.40 -3.71
CA SER A 6 -7.28 -18.60 -2.75
C SER A 6 -6.61 -19.96 -2.98
N THR A 7 -5.32 -20.04 -2.71
CA THR A 7 -4.52 -21.25 -2.82
C THR A 7 -3.76 -21.49 -1.53
N GLU A 8 -3.63 -22.74 -1.13
CA GLU A 8 -2.80 -23.18 -0.01
C GLU A 8 -2.23 -24.56 -0.32
N GLN A 9 -0.89 -24.69 -0.31
CA GLN A 9 -0.18 -25.94 -0.58
C GLN A 9 -0.65 -26.64 -1.87
N GLN A 10 -0.88 -25.86 -2.94
CA GLN A 10 -1.37 -26.33 -4.26
C GLN A 10 -2.84 -26.81 -4.27
N PHE A 11 -3.59 -26.58 -3.21
CA PHE A 11 -5.04 -26.77 -3.18
C PHE A 11 -5.77 -25.44 -3.36
N ILE A 12 -7.01 -25.50 -3.81
CA ILE A 12 -7.92 -24.36 -3.89
C ILE A 12 -8.92 -24.46 -2.74
N PRO A 13 -8.67 -23.84 -1.59
CA PRO A 13 -9.61 -23.88 -0.47
C PRO A 13 -10.85 -23.02 -0.70
N ASN A 14 -10.77 -21.98 -1.52
CA ASN A 14 -11.90 -21.07 -1.72
C ASN A 14 -11.90 -20.47 -3.12
N VAL A 15 -13.10 -20.40 -3.73
CA VAL A 15 -13.37 -19.76 -5.02
C VAL A 15 -14.58 -18.86 -4.90
N ALA A 16 -14.50 -17.65 -5.40
CA ALA A 16 -15.63 -16.73 -5.49
C ALA A 16 -15.68 -16.03 -6.86
N VAL A 17 -16.87 -15.71 -7.31
CA VAL A 17 -17.09 -14.94 -8.54
C VAL A 17 -17.83 -13.64 -8.19
N PRO A 18 -17.12 -12.65 -7.64
CA PRO A 18 -17.72 -11.39 -7.27
C PRO A 18 -18.14 -10.59 -8.52
N GLN A 19 -19.20 -9.81 -8.37
CA GLN A 19 -19.66 -8.89 -9.42
C GLN A 19 -19.03 -7.50 -9.32
N ASN A 20 -18.00 -7.34 -8.50
CA ASN A 20 -17.28 -6.08 -8.34
C ASN A 20 -16.18 -5.95 -9.40
N PRO A 21 -16.02 -4.76 -10.02
CA PRO A 21 -15.00 -4.54 -11.04
C PRO A 21 -13.59 -4.33 -10.47
N THR A 22 -13.42 -4.31 -9.14
CA THR A 22 -12.14 -3.99 -8.49
C THR A 22 -11.81 -4.98 -7.38
N ASP A 23 -10.57 -5.45 -7.35
CA ASP A 23 -10.09 -6.49 -6.42
C ASP A 23 -10.18 -6.09 -4.95
N TRP A 24 -9.92 -4.83 -4.61
CA TRP A 24 -9.88 -4.38 -3.22
C TRP A 24 -11.20 -4.56 -2.46
N LYS A 25 -12.34 -4.55 -3.16
CA LYS A 25 -13.67 -4.79 -2.55
C LYS A 25 -14.03 -6.27 -2.41
N THR A 26 -13.24 -7.15 -3.00
CA THR A 26 -13.58 -8.57 -3.07
C THR A 26 -12.90 -9.39 -1.97
N LEU A 27 -11.92 -8.81 -1.25
CA LEU A 27 -11.18 -9.52 -0.21
C LEU A 27 -12.09 -9.89 0.97
N THR A 28 -12.80 -8.93 1.55
CA THR A 28 -13.68 -9.18 2.71
C THR A 28 -14.73 -10.25 2.41
N PRO A 29 -15.54 -10.17 1.33
CA PRO A 29 -16.48 -11.24 0.99
C PRO A 29 -15.82 -12.61 0.77
N HIS A 30 -14.61 -12.62 0.21
CA HIS A 30 -13.87 -13.88 0.02
C HIS A 30 -13.44 -14.50 1.36
N LEU A 31 -12.99 -13.68 2.30
CA LEU A 31 -12.65 -14.12 3.66
C LEU A 31 -13.89 -14.58 4.44
N ASP A 32 -15.02 -13.89 4.28
CA ASP A 32 -16.29 -14.29 4.89
C ASP A 32 -16.72 -15.68 4.40
N HIS A 33 -16.67 -15.91 3.10
CA HIS A 33 -16.96 -17.23 2.52
C HIS A 33 -15.99 -18.31 3.00
N PHE A 34 -14.70 -17.99 3.13
CA PHE A 34 -13.72 -18.91 3.73
C PHE A 34 -14.12 -19.28 5.16
N ARG A 35 -14.49 -18.30 5.96
CA ARG A 35 -14.95 -18.52 7.36
C ARG A 35 -16.24 -19.34 7.42
N GLU A 36 -17.17 -19.14 6.49
CA GLU A 36 -18.39 -19.96 6.38
C GLU A 36 -18.05 -21.42 6.08
N LEU A 37 -17.08 -21.69 5.22
CA LEU A 37 -16.68 -23.05 4.84
C LEU A 37 -15.92 -23.78 5.96
N TYR A 38 -15.02 -23.08 6.67
CA TYR A 38 -14.06 -23.70 7.58
C TYR A 38 -14.29 -23.38 9.06
N GLY A 39 -15.18 -22.44 9.39
CA GLY A 39 -15.46 -22.00 10.76
C GLY A 39 -14.37 -21.15 11.41
N VAL A 40 -13.32 -20.82 10.70
CA VAL A 40 -12.15 -20.06 11.17
C VAL A 40 -11.70 -19.03 10.12
N ASP A 41 -11.05 -17.97 10.56
CA ASP A 41 -10.34 -17.06 9.67
C ASP A 41 -8.93 -17.58 9.35
N PRO A 42 -8.36 -17.27 8.18
CA PRO A 42 -6.98 -17.62 7.85
C PRO A 42 -6.01 -16.86 8.77
N GLN A 43 -5.00 -17.55 9.30
CA GLN A 43 -3.97 -16.91 10.15
C GLN A 43 -3.01 -16.01 9.36
N VAL A 44 -2.79 -16.34 8.09
CA VAL A 44 -1.89 -15.62 7.18
C VAL A 44 -2.61 -15.37 5.88
N VAL A 45 -2.53 -14.15 5.38
CA VAL A 45 -3.06 -13.76 4.06
C VAL A 45 -1.95 -13.16 3.23
N VAL A 46 -1.70 -13.76 2.07
CA VAL A 46 -0.72 -13.28 1.08
C VAL A 46 -1.48 -12.82 -0.15
N ALA A 47 -1.38 -11.55 -0.50
CA ALA A 47 -2.13 -11.01 -1.63
C ALA A 47 -1.36 -9.91 -2.40
N ASP A 48 -1.84 -9.62 -3.61
CA ASP A 48 -1.27 -8.62 -4.50
C ASP A 48 -1.57 -7.18 -4.06
N ALA A 49 -0.92 -6.26 -4.76
CA ALA A 49 -1.11 -4.83 -4.60
C ALA A 49 -2.54 -4.35 -4.89
N GLY A 50 -3.31 -5.08 -5.69
CA GLY A 50 -4.73 -4.82 -5.92
C GLY A 50 -5.58 -4.88 -4.64
N TYR A 51 -5.13 -5.62 -3.63
CA TYR A 51 -5.80 -5.74 -2.33
C TYR A 51 -5.25 -4.79 -1.26
N GLY A 52 -4.18 -4.05 -1.54
CA GLY A 52 -3.47 -3.18 -0.58
C GLY A 52 -4.17 -1.86 -0.32
N SER A 53 -5.32 -1.88 0.35
CA SER A 53 -6.06 -0.71 0.81
C SER A 53 -6.08 -0.63 2.34
N ALA A 54 -6.23 0.60 2.88
CA ALA A 54 -6.35 0.79 4.33
C ALA A 54 -7.53 0.00 4.93
N GLU A 55 -8.62 -0.11 4.18
CA GLU A 55 -9.81 -0.87 4.57
C GLU A 55 -9.48 -2.37 4.72
N ASN A 56 -8.80 -2.95 3.74
CA ASN A 56 -8.42 -4.36 3.78
C ASN A 56 -7.38 -4.65 4.86
N TYR A 57 -6.40 -3.78 5.09
CA TYR A 57 -5.44 -3.96 6.20
C TYR A 57 -6.14 -3.91 7.56
N ARG A 58 -7.10 -2.99 7.73
CA ARG A 58 -7.90 -2.90 8.96
C ARG A 58 -8.73 -4.16 9.16
N GLU A 59 -9.37 -4.66 8.11
CA GLU A 59 -10.16 -5.88 8.15
C GLU A 59 -9.32 -7.11 8.51
N LEU A 60 -8.15 -7.28 7.88
CA LEU A 60 -7.23 -8.36 8.20
C LEU A 60 -6.73 -8.29 9.65
N ALA A 61 -6.40 -7.10 10.13
CA ALA A 61 -6.02 -6.90 11.52
C ALA A 61 -7.16 -7.23 12.49
N ALA A 62 -8.40 -6.84 12.19
CA ALA A 62 -9.58 -7.15 12.99
C ALA A 62 -9.86 -8.66 13.07
N ARG A 63 -9.52 -9.43 12.04
CA ARG A 63 -9.60 -10.89 11.99
C ARG A 63 -8.40 -11.58 12.67
N GLY A 64 -7.39 -10.84 13.11
CA GLY A 64 -6.16 -11.39 13.68
C GLY A 64 -5.23 -12.05 12.65
N ALA A 65 -5.43 -11.78 11.37
CA ALA A 65 -4.63 -12.33 10.29
C ALA A 65 -3.34 -11.54 10.07
N THR A 66 -2.21 -12.23 9.90
CA THR A 66 -0.96 -11.60 9.46
C THR A 66 -1.01 -11.29 7.96
N ALA A 67 -0.94 -10.02 7.60
CA ALA A 67 -1.18 -9.52 6.24
C ALA A 67 0.13 -9.33 5.44
N TYR A 68 0.53 -10.30 4.66
CA TYR A 68 1.60 -10.14 3.64
C TYR A 68 1.01 -9.62 2.33
N VAL A 69 0.31 -8.50 2.42
CA VAL A 69 -0.37 -7.87 1.29
C VAL A 69 0.47 -6.71 0.78
N LYS A 70 0.77 -6.70 -0.52
CA LYS A 70 1.49 -5.59 -1.14
C LYS A 70 0.58 -4.37 -1.25
N TYR A 71 1.16 -3.18 -1.13
CA TYR A 71 0.51 -1.92 -1.50
C TYR A 71 1.01 -1.47 -2.88
N ASN A 72 0.25 -0.59 -3.52
CA ASN A 72 0.41 -0.22 -4.93
C ASN A 72 1.80 0.29 -5.33
N THR A 73 2.59 0.85 -4.42
CA THR A 73 3.94 1.36 -4.69
C THR A 73 5.05 0.40 -4.27
N PHE A 74 4.74 -0.71 -3.58
CA PHE A 74 5.72 -1.61 -2.98
C PHE A 74 6.78 -2.12 -3.98
N ASP A 75 6.37 -2.70 -5.10
CA ASP A 75 7.31 -3.26 -6.08
C ASP A 75 8.16 -2.16 -6.76
N ARG A 76 7.66 -0.93 -6.85
CA ARG A 76 8.41 0.22 -7.33
C ARG A 76 9.48 0.65 -6.33
N GLU A 77 9.15 0.68 -5.05
CA GLU A 77 10.06 1.02 -3.95
C GLU A 77 11.21 0.01 -3.80
N GLN A 78 10.99 -1.26 -4.15
CA GLN A 78 12.04 -2.28 -4.15
C GLN A 78 13.03 -2.13 -5.31
N LYS A 79 12.67 -1.39 -6.36
CA LYS A 79 13.55 -1.15 -7.51
C LYS A 79 14.39 0.10 -7.25
N ARG A 80 15.64 0.11 -7.74
CA ARG A 80 16.46 1.32 -7.69
C ARG A 80 15.72 2.47 -8.40
N PRO A 81 15.64 3.66 -7.79
CA PRO A 81 14.99 4.81 -8.42
C PRO A 81 15.62 5.08 -9.78
N ARG A 82 14.81 5.26 -10.81
CA ARG A 82 15.30 5.76 -12.08
C ARG A 82 15.73 7.20 -11.88
N LYS A 83 16.92 7.54 -12.39
CA LYS A 83 17.53 8.89 -12.23
C LYS A 83 16.60 10.04 -12.65
N ASP A 84 15.68 9.77 -13.58
CA ASP A 84 14.75 10.75 -14.16
C ASP A 84 13.26 10.50 -13.78
N SER A 85 12.98 9.61 -12.81
CA SER A 85 11.60 9.40 -12.37
C SER A 85 11.05 10.62 -11.63
N ALA A 86 9.74 10.87 -11.79
CA ALA A 86 9.05 11.86 -10.98
C ALA A 86 9.15 11.48 -9.49
N LEU A 87 9.31 12.49 -8.63
CA LEU A 87 9.36 12.28 -7.18
C LEU A 87 7.94 12.07 -6.63
N ASP A 88 7.81 11.09 -5.75
CA ASP A 88 6.57 10.82 -5.04
C ASP A 88 6.75 10.93 -3.52
N THR A 89 5.70 10.65 -2.75
CA THR A 89 5.72 10.81 -1.28
C THR A 89 6.80 9.99 -0.59
N THR A 90 7.19 8.86 -1.15
CA THR A 90 8.21 7.97 -0.58
C THR A 90 9.65 8.51 -0.69
N ASP A 91 9.85 9.52 -1.53
CA ASP A 91 11.15 10.20 -1.65
C ASP A 91 11.36 11.26 -0.56
N PHE A 92 10.34 11.55 0.25
CA PHE A 92 10.35 12.56 1.31
C PHE A 92 10.48 11.89 2.68
N VAL A 93 11.29 12.47 3.56
CA VAL A 93 11.53 11.94 4.91
C VAL A 93 10.64 12.68 5.89
N TYR A 94 9.81 11.93 6.61
CA TYR A 94 8.97 12.48 7.67
C TYR A 94 9.76 12.64 8.98
N ASP A 95 9.62 13.78 9.60
CA ASP A 95 10.12 14.08 10.95
C ASP A 95 8.91 14.24 11.90
N GLY A 96 8.76 13.29 12.80
CA GLY A 96 7.66 13.26 13.77
C GLY A 96 7.80 14.26 14.91
N GLU A 97 9.02 14.79 15.19
CA GLU A 97 9.23 15.78 16.23
C GLU A 97 8.75 17.16 15.79
N THR A 98 8.96 17.49 14.52
CA THR A 98 8.57 18.79 13.95
C THR A 98 7.28 18.72 13.14
N ASP A 99 6.68 17.55 13.02
CA ASP A 99 5.54 17.28 12.13
C ASP A 99 5.76 17.85 10.71
N SER A 100 6.89 17.51 10.10
CA SER A 100 7.27 18.05 8.80
C SER A 100 7.89 16.99 7.89
N TYR A 101 7.97 17.28 6.59
CA TYR A 101 8.68 16.44 5.63
C TYR A 101 9.91 17.15 5.10
N THR A 102 11.02 16.44 4.94
CA THR A 102 12.20 16.93 4.23
C THR A 102 12.21 16.36 2.80
N CYS A 103 12.28 17.24 1.81
CA CYS A 103 12.36 16.83 0.40
C CYS A 103 13.78 16.39 0.01
N PRO A 104 13.96 15.68 -1.13
CA PRO A 104 15.29 15.26 -1.63
C PRO A 104 16.25 16.41 -1.94
N ALA A 105 15.76 17.65 -2.06
CA ALA A 105 16.58 18.85 -2.20
C ALA A 105 16.92 19.52 -0.86
N GLY A 106 16.55 18.91 0.27
CA GLY A 106 16.84 19.41 1.62
C GLY A 106 15.89 20.50 2.13
N GLN A 107 14.78 20.77 1.45
CA GLN A 107 13.80 21.76 1.93
C GLN A 107 12.74 21.08 2.81
N THR A 108 12.27 21.82 3.81
CA THR A 108 11.20 21.42 4.71
C THR A 108 9.83 21.73 4.10
N LEU A 109 8.92 20.78 4.19
CA LEU A 109 7.50 20.96 3.93
C LEU A 109 6.78 20.99 5.28
N ALA A 110 6.25 22.14 5.64
CA ALA A 110 5.52 22.33 6.89
C ALA A 110 4.03 21.95 6.73
N PRO A 111 3.31 21.65 7.84
CA PRO A 111 1.87 21.47 7.82
C PRO A 111 1.18 22.69 7.22
N PHE A 112 0.36 22.48 6.22
CA PHE A 112 -0.36 23.54 5.51
C PHE A 112 -1.87 23.50 5.78
N GLY A 113 -2.43 22.30 5.97
CA GLY A 113 -3.85 22.14 6.24
C GLY A 113 -4.32 20.70 6.12
N VAL A 114 -5.64 20.56 6.14
CA VAL A 114 -6.31 19.25 6.04
C VAL A 114 -7.36 19.32 4.94
N ARG A 115 -7.47 18.26 4.16
CA ARG A 115 -8.50 18.10 3.13
C ARG A 115 -9.23 16.77 3.33
N ARG A 116 -10.55 16.80 3.20
CA ARG A 116 -11.35 15.57 3.11
C ARG A 116 -11.60 15.20 1.65
N SER A 117 -11.30 13.95 1.31
CA SER A 117 -11.51 13.40 -0.03
C SER A 117 -11.98 11.96 0.08
N HIS A 118 -13.12 11.63 -0.56
CA HIS A 118 -13.71 10.28 -0.55
C HIS A 118 -13.87 9.68 0.87
N GLY A 119 -14.28 10.50 1.84
CA GLY A 119 -14.45 10.08 3.23
C GLY A 119 -13.16 9.92 4.04
N GLN A 120 -12.00 10.16 3.43
CA GLN A 120 -10.69 10.10 4.09
C GLN A 120 -10.18 11.51 4.39
N GLU A 121 -9.48 11.65 5.50
CA GLU A 121 -8.78 12.86 5.87
C GLU A 121 -7.33 12.80 5.37
N LEU A 122 -6.92 13.86 4.68
CA LEU A 122 -5.58 14.01 4.12
C LEU A 122 -4.92 15.22 4.76
N ARG A 123 -3.82 15.03 5.47
CA ARG A 123 -2.94 16.13 5.89
C ARG A 123 -2.16 16.64 4.68
N ILE A 124 -2.05 17.96 4.58
CA ILE A 124 -1.32 18.62 3.50
C ILE A 124 -0.08 19.27 4.09
N TYR A 125 1.07 18.98 3.48
CA TYR A 125 2.34 19.62 3.78
C TYR A 125 2.81 20.38 2.56
N GLU A 126 3.35 21.59 2.72
CA GLU A 126 3.77 22.45 1.63
C GLU A 126 5.18 22.97 1.84
N ALA A 127 5.97 22.97 0.79
CA ALA A 127 7.28 23.63 0.76
C ALA A 127 7.10 25.14 0.64
N GLU A 128 7.95 25.92 1.30
CA GLU A 128 7.89 27.37 1.30
C GLU A 128 8.17 27.95 -0.11
N ASP A 129 9.25 27.50 -0.75
CA ASP A 129 9.63 27.91 -2.11
C ASP A 129 10.33 26.80 -2.89
N CYS A 130 9.88 26.56 -4.11
CA CYS A 130 10.51 25.63 -5.04
C CYS A 130 11.03 26.32 -6.32
N THR A 131 11.10 27.65 -6.37
CA THR A 131 11.38 28.41 -7.60
C THR A 131 12.76 28.11 -8.14
N ALA A 132 13.78 28.12 -7.29
CA ALA A 132 15.18 27.84 -7.66
C ALA A 132 15.61 26.37 -7.44
N CYS A 133 14.65 25.46 -7.19
CA CYS A 133 14.96 24.08 -6.86
C CYS A 133 15.46 23.30 -8.09
N PRO A 134 16.63 22.65 -8.03
CA PRO A 134 17.17 21.87 -9.15
C PRO A 134 16.31 20.64 -9.51
N LEU A 135 15.48 20.18 -8.57
CA LEU A 135 14.58 19.05 -8.79
C LEU A 135 13.18 19.46 -9.20
N LYS A 136 12.90 20.75 -9.39
CA LYS A 136 11.55 21.26 -9.70
C LYS A 136 10.89 20.56 -10.88
N ALA A 137 11.63 20.37 -11.96
CA ALA A 137 11.13 19.73 -13.19
C ALA A 137 10.63 18.29 -12.96
N ARG A 138 11.23 17.57 -11.99
CA ARG A 138 10.84 16.20 -11.62
C ARG A 138 9.80 16.16 -10.49
N CYS A 139 9.82 17.17 -9.62
CA CYS A 139 9.05 17.19 -8.38
C CYS A 139 7.67 17.84 -8.56
N CYS A 140 7.63 19.08 -9.05
CA CYS A 140 6.40 19.87 -9.19
C CYS A 140 6.44 20.81 -10.40
N PRO A 141 6.55 20.29 -11.65
CA PRO A 141 6.77 21.12 -12.84
C PRO A 141 5.65 22.12 -13.12
N LYS A 142 4.43 21.82 -12.67
CA LYS A 142 3.22 22.61 -12.96
C LYS A 142 2.84 23.59 -11.85
N TYR A 143 3.47 23.50 -10.67
CA TYR A 143 3.07 24.27 -9.48
C TYR A 143 4.23 25.11 -8.94
N ALA A 144 3.93 26.20 -8.26
CA ALA A 144 4.93 27.05 -7.64
C ALA A 144 5.70 26.30 -6.54
N THR A 145 4.96 25.60 -5.70
CA THR A 145 5.47 24.85 -4.55
C THR A 145 5.07 23.36 -4.62
N ARG A 146 5.79 22.50 -3.92
CA ARG A 146 5.42 21.09 -3.73
C ARG A 146 4.45 20.96 -2.57
N ARG A 147 3.36 20.25 -2.82
CA ARG A 147 2.45 19.77 -1.76
C ARG A 147 2.46 18.25 -1.69
N LEU A 148 2.49 17.73 -0.46
CA LEU A 148 2.22 16.33 -0.18
C LEU A 148 0.83 16.22 0.44
N HIS A 149 0.08 15.21 0.02
CA HIS A 149 -1.21 14.84 0.61
C HIS A 149 -1.01 13.48 1.27
N VAL A 150 -1.07 13.46 2.58
CA VAL A 150 -0.74 12.29 3.41
C VAL A 150 -1.98 11.81 4.14
N ASN A 151 -2.24 10.53 4.09
CA ASN A 151 -3.21 9.86 4.93
C ASN A 151 -2.44 9.01 5.94
N ASP A 152 -2.50 9.39 7.22
CA ASP A 152 -1.71 8.76 8.28
C ASP A 152 -2.05 7.28 8.47
N ASP A 153 -3.34 6.93 8.39
CA ASP A 153 -3.77 5.53 8.49
C ASP A 153 -3.14 4.69 7.37
N VAL A 154 -3.16 5.23 6.14
CA VAL A 154 -2.57 4.56 4.97
C VAL A 154 -1.07 4.41 5.11
N GLU A 155 -0.37 5.45 5.58
CA GLU A 155 1.09 5.39 5.76
C GLU A 155 1.48 4.43 6.89
N GLY A 156 0.72 4.39 8.00
CA GLY A 156 0.91 3.42 9.08
C GLY A 156 0.77 1.97 8.58
N TYR A 157 -0.27 1.67 7.81
CA TYR A 157 -0.44 0.34 7.21
C TYR A 157 0.64 0.01 6.18
N ARG A 158 1.06 0.96 5.37
CA ARG A 158 2.17 0.77 4.40
C ARG A 158 3.48 0.46 5.10
N GLN A 159 3.78 1.13 6.19
CA GLN A 159 4.99 0.86 6.97
C GLN A 159 4.96 -0.56 7.54
N GLN A 160 3.87 -0.95 8.20
CA GLN A 160 3.69 -2.31 8.72
C GLN A 160 3.80 -3.36 7.61
N ALA A 161 3.14 -3.14 6.48
CA ALA A 161 3.23 -4.04 5.33
C ALA A 161 4.65 -4.13 4.77
N ARG A 162 5.39 -3.00 4.70
CA ARG A 162 6.79 -2.97 4.25
C ARG A 162 7.69 -3.80 5.15
N GLU A 163 7.54 -3.67 6.46
CA GLU A 163 8.30 -4.43 7.44
C GLU A 163 8.01 -5.93 7.33
N LEU A 164 6.72 -6.31 7.30
CA LEU A 164 6.29 -7.70 7.13
C LEU A 164 6.79 -8.31 5.82
N LEU A 165 6.58 -7.63 4.70
CA LEU A 165 6.95 -8.13 3.37
C LEU A 165 8.46 -8.29 3.17
N ASN A 166 9.29 -7.50 3.89
CA ASN A 166 10.75 -7.59 3.85
C ASN A 166 11.35 -8.43 4.98
N SER A 167 10.54 -8.97 5.88
CA SER A 167 10.95 -9.94 6.88
C SER A 167 11.31 -11.30 6.25
N PRO A 168 12.11 -12.15 6.91
CA PRO A 168 12.41 -13.48 6.40
C PRO A 168 11.16 -14.30 6.01
N PRO A 169 10.09 -14.37 6.84
CA PRO A 169 8.85 -15.02 6.41
C PRO A 169 8.18 -14.34 5.21
N GLY A 170 8.21 -13.01 5.16
CA GLY A 170 7.64 -12.25 4.05
C GLY A 170 8.31 -12.51 2.71
N LEU A 171 9.63 -12.65 2.70
CA LEU A 171 10.39 -13.04 1.50
C LEU A 171 10.02 -14.45 1.04
N GLU A 172 9.85 -15.37 1.97
CA GLU A 172 9.43 -16.74 1.67
C GLU A 172 8.01 -16.78 1.07
N TYR A 173 7.02 -16.13 1.71
CA TYR A 173 5.66 -16.06 1.19
C TYR A 173 5.57 -15.40 -0.19
N ARG A 174 6.35 -14.34 -0.42
CA ARG A 174 6.41 -13.67 -1.73
C ARG A 174 6.96 -14.57 -2.82
N SER A 175 7.97 -15.40 -2.53
CA SER A 175 8.54 -16.35 -3.50
C SER A 175 7.58 -17.50 -3.77
N ARG A 176 6.96 -18.07 -2.74
CA ARG A 176 5.99 -19.17 -2.86
C ARG A 176 4.76 -18.77 -3.66
N ARG A 177 4.28 -17.53 -3.48
CA ARG A 177 3.08 -17.06 -4.17
C ARG A 177 3.14 -17.21 -5.68
N MET A 178 4.28 -16.95 -6.31
CA MET A 178 4.43 -17.14 -7.75
C MET A 178 4.29 -18.61 -8.16
N ILE A 179 4.82 -19.51 -7.35
CA ILE A 179 4.78 -20.96 -7.63
C ILE A 179 3.39 -21.54 -7.36
N GLU A 180 2.76 -21.16 -6.26
CA GLU A 180 1.46 -21.71 -5.85
C GLU A 180 0.32 -21.32 -6.78
N VAL A 181 0.32 -20.07 -7.27
CA VAL A 181 -0.72 -19.62 -8.20
C VAL A 181 -0.54 -20.21 -9.59
N GLU A 182 0.70 -20.30 -10.10
CA GLU A 182 0.97 -20.82 -11.42
C GLU A 182 0.76 -22.34 -11.52
N SER A 183 0.97 -23.08 -10.44
CA SER A 183 0.83 -24.56 -10.44
C SER A 183 -0.62 -25.06 -10.41
N VAL A 184 -1.58 -24.15 -10.16
CA VAL A 184 -3.02 -24.48 -10.05
C VAL A 184 -3.77 -24.18 -11.35
N PHE A 185 -3.15 -23.47 -12.28
CA PHE A 185 -3.66 -23.18 -13.61
C PHE A 185 -2.77 -23.83 -14.70
#